data_3230c8fa2e63d06bb2709b4efa1ad9ec
#
_entry.id   3230c8fa2e63d06bb2709b4efa1ad9ec
#
_cell.length_a   1.000
_cell.length_b   1.000
_cell.length_c   1.000
_cell.angle_alpha   90.00
_cell.angle_beta   90.00
_cell.angle_gamma   90.00
#
_symmetry.space_group_name_H-M   'P 1'
#
loop_
_entity.id
_entity.type
_entity.pdbx_description
1 polymer ?
#
loop_
_entity_poly.entity_id
_entity_poly.type
_entity_poly.pdbx_seq_one_letter_code
_entity_poly.pdbx_strand_id
1 'polypeptide(L)'
;ESVSGYKNLKHKDAMREDGSSTRQVIPFNEDYLGRMSESDREFFSLIKEVLDDERIGRKFFQLLLPGIQERKGKKKAEDIIAFPKSGLFCDASGYKIRPHKDVRTKLVTTQMYLPTDAKQESFGTSLYTRSIKGRIIRELNKISKTQRPEFEHLETFPFLPNSGYAFVVGDKSWHGREEIPEGMGNRYSLMNIYFEDKDVPFYD
;
A
#
# COMPACT_ATOMS: atom_id res chain seq x y z
N GLU A 1 6.37 -7.32 23.04
CA GLU A 1 7.45 -6.30 23.01
C GLU A 1 7.16 -5.40 21.80
N SER A 2 7.04 -4.09 22.03
CA SER A 2 6.88 -3.14 20.95
C SER A 2 8.21 -3.03 20.19
N VAL A 3 8.23 -3.33 18.91
CA VAL A 3 9.39 -3.05 18.06
C VAL A 3 9.64 -1.54 18.13
N SER A 4 10.75 -1.14 18.76
CA SER A 4 11.16 0.26 18.80
C SER A 4 11.55 0.65 17.37
N GLY A 5 10.98 1.70 16.83
CA GLY A 5 11.41 2.20 15.52
C GLY A 5 10.30 2.51 14.52
N TYR A 6 9.02 2.42 14.91
CA TYR A 6 7.93 2.83 14.02
C TYR A 6 7.85 4.36 13.87
N LYS A 7 7.74 4.82 12.62
CA LYS A 7 7.39 6.20 12.27
C LYS A 7 5.87 6.32 12.12
N ASN A 8 5.28 7.30 12.78
CA ASN A 8 3.87 7.64 12.59
C ASN A 8 3.64 8.27 11.21
N LEU A 9 2.68 7.73 10.46
CA LEU A 9 2.29 8.31 9.18
C LEU A 9 1.17 9.33 9.39
N LYS A 10 1.42 10.57 8.98
CA LYS A 10 0.45 11.68 9.06
C LYS A 10 -0.48 11.68 7.86
N HIS A 11 -1.24 10.61 7.66
CA HIS A 11 -2.29 10.58 6.64
C HIS A 11 -3.64 10.92 7.28
N LYS A 12 -4.43 11.79 6.62
CA LYS A 12 -5.72 12.27 7.17
C LYS A 12 -6.71 11.18 7.59
N ASP A 13 -6.69 10.04 6.88
CA ASP A 13 -7.56 8.89 7.17
C ASP A 13 -6.96 7.95 8.24
N ALA A 14 -5.72 8.20 8.66
CA ALA A 14 -4.99 7.44 9.69
C ALA A 14 -4.81 8.23 11.00
N MET A 15 -5.39 9.41 11.13
CA MET A 15 -5.28 10.24 12.33
C MET A 15 -6.52 10.09 13.19
N ARG A 16 -6.33 9.91 14.51
CA ARG A 16 -7.38 9.98 15.52
C ARG A 16 -7.65 11.44 15.89
N GLU A 17 -8.75 11.67 16.60
CA GLU A 17 -9.12 13.01 17.08
C GLU A 17 -8.08 13.60 18.04
N ASP A 18 -7.37 12.76 18.80
CA ASP A 18 -6.27 13.15 19.71
C ASP A 18 -4.96 13.46 18.98
N GLY A 19 -4.94 13.37 17.64
CA GLY A 19 -3.74 13.61 16.84
C GLY A 19 -2.77 12.43 16.76
N SER A 20 -3.09 11.28 17.37
CA SER A 20 -2.28 10.06 17.20
C SER A 20 -2.55 9.39 15.86
N SER A 21 -1.55 8.67 15.33
CA SER A 21 -1.69 7.92 14.08
C SER A 21 -2.13 6.48 14.36
N THR A 22 -3.11 6.01 13.60
CA THR A 22 -3.51 4.60 13.57
C THR A 22 -2.65 3.79 12.60
N ARG A 23 -1.75 4.43 11.85
CA ARG A 23 -0.84 3.77 10.92
C ARG A 23 0.59 4.17 11.19
N GLN A 24 1.44 3.18 11.32
CA GLN A 24 2.88 3.33 11.54
C GLN A 24 3.67 2.55 10.49
N VAL A 25 4.90 2.94 10.23
CA VAL A 25 5.80 2.27 9.30
C VAL A 25 7.23 2.20 9.83
N ILE A 26 7.90 1.08 9.55
CA ILE A 26 9.35 0.96 9.56
C ILE A 26 9.80 0.99 8.10
N PRO A 27 10.28 2.12 7.58
CA PRO A 27 10.82 2.18 6.23
C PRO A 27 12.19 1.50 6.19
N PHE A 28 12.42 0.67 5.17
CA PHE A 28 13.68 -0.05 5.01
C PHE A 28 14.68 0.79 4.21
N ASN A 29 15.01 1.97 4.70
CA ASN A 29 16.07 2.81 4.17
C ASN A 29 17.25 2.86 5.14
N GLU A 30 18.44 3.21 4.64
CA GLU A 30 19.69 3.18 5.41
C GLU A 30 19.65 4.10 6.64
N ASP A 31 19.08 5.29 6.49
CA ASP A 31 18.95 6.26 7.60
C ASP A 31 18.13 5.70 8.75
N TYR A 32 17.06 4.97 8.42
CA TYR A 32 16.16 4.44 9.43
C TYR A 32 16.70 3.17 10.06
N LEU A 33 17.21 2.25 9.25
CA LEU A 33 17.84 1.02 9.71
C LEU A 33 19.08 1.30 10.56
N GLY A 34 19.86 2.33 10.21
CA GLY A 34 21.03 2.75 10.97
C GLY A 34 20.78 3.20 12.41
N ARG A 35 19.53 3.51 12.76
CA ARG A 35 19.11 3.94 14.12
C ARG A 35 18.60 2.79 14.99
N MET A 36 18.49 1.59 14.43
CA MET A 36 17.99 0.40 15.13
C MET A 36 19.07 -0.30 15.92
N SER A 37 18.66 -1.23 16.80
CA SER A 37 19.59 -2.19 17.40
C SER A 37 20.29 -2.99 16.30
N GLU A 38 21.47 -3.54 16.59
CA GLU A 38 22.21 -4.35 15.63
C GLU A 38 21.38 -5.54 15.12
N SER A 39 20.73 -6.25 16.01
CA SER A 39 19.87 -7.40 15.69
C SER A 39 18.68 -7.02 14.80
N ASP A 40 17.98 -5.92 15.11
CA ASP A 40 16.84 -5.46 14.31
C ASP A 40 17.29 -4.99 12.93
N ARG A 41 18.39 -4.25 12.88
CA ARG A 41 19.00 -3.77 11.64
C ARG A 41 19.38 -4.94 10.73
N GLU A 42 20.03 -5.95 11.27
CA GLU A 42 20.45 -7.14 10.53
C GLU A 42 19.22 -7.86 9.94
N PHE A 43 18.21 -8.10 10.75
CA PHE A 43 16.96 -8.73 10.34
C PHE A 43 16.22 -7.95 9.23
N PHE A 44 16.01 -6.64 9.42
CA PHE A 44 15.30 -5.83 8.43
C PHE A 44 16.15 -5.57 7.16
N SER A 45 17.47 -5.54 7.27
CA SER A 45 18.36 -5.45 6.10
C SER A 45 18.24 -6.69 5.23
N LEU A 46 18.16 -7.89 5.82
CA LEU A 46 17.95 -9.12 5.07
C LEU A 46 16.59 -9.11 4.33
N ILE A 47 15.52 -8.67 5.00
CA ILE A 47 14.20 -8.54 4.35
C ILE A 47 14.28 -7.53 3.20
N LYS A 48 14.93 -6.40 3.41
CA LYS A 48 15.14 -5.38 2.37
C LYS A 48 15.87 -5.95 1.17
N GLU A 49 16.97 -6.68 1.38
CA GLU A 49 17.73 -7.30 0.31
C GLU A 49 16.86 -8.22 -0.56
N VAL A 50 16.04 -9.04 0.08
CA VAL A 50 15.08 -9.90 -0.64
C VAL A 50 14.07 -9.10 -1.43
N LEU A 51 13.48 -8.05 -0.84
CA LEU A 51 12.44 -7.23 -1.49
C LEU A 51 13.01 -6.36 -2.63
N ASP A 52 14.26 -5.97 -2.55
CA ASP A 52 14.96 -5.18 -3.56
C ASP A 52 15.59 -6.05 -4.67
N ASP A 53 15.54 -7.38 -4.55
CA ASP A 53 16.08 -8.27 -5.57
C ASP A 53 15.41 -8.01 -6.92
N GLU A 54 16.23 -7.67 -7.91
CA GLU A 54 15.77 -7.34 -9.26
C GLU A 54 14.95 -8.46 -9.90
N ARG A 55 15.25 -9.73 -9.57
CA ARG A 55 14.52 -10.90 -10.09
C ARG A 55 13.07 -10.90 -9.62
N ILE A 56 12.82 -10.46 -8.37
CA ILE A 56 11.47 -10.32 -7.81
C ILE A 56 10.72 -9.20 -8.53
N GLY A 57 11.35 -8.04 -8.70
CA GLY A 57 10.77 -6.93 -9.44
C GLY A 57 10.41 -7.30 -10.87
N ARG A 58 11.33 -7.93 -11.59
CA ARG A 58 11.10 -8.42 -12.97
C ARG A 58 9.94 -9.40 -13.04
N LYS A 59 9.79 -10.28 -12.03
CA LYS A 59 8.67 -11.22 -11.98
C LYS A 59 7.34 -10.50 -11.81
N PHE A 60 7.25 -9.50 -10.94
CA PHE A 60 6.06 -8.65 -10.84
C PHE A 60 5.76 -7.92 -12.15
N PHE A 61 6.77 -7.37 -12.82
CA PHE A 61 6.56 -6.68 -14.11
C PHE A 61 6.09 -7.62 -15.21
N GLN A 62 6.57 -8.86 -15.24
CA GLN A 62 6.08 -9.89 -16.17
C GLN A 62 4.61 -10.23 -15.90
N LEU A 63 4.24 -10.48 -14.64
CA LEU A 63 2.86 -10.83 -14.26
C LEU A 63 1.88 -9.68 -14.50
N LEU A 64 2.32 -8.45 -14.32
CA LEU A 64 1.50 -7.23 -14.43
C LEU A 64 1.68 -6.51 -15.78
N LEU A 65 2.39 -7.12 -16.72
CA LEU A 65 2.74 -6.49 -18.00
C LEU A 65 1.55 -5.90 -18.76
N PRO A 66 0.38 -6.57 -18.87
CA PRO A 66 -0.76 -5.98 -19.57
C PRO A 66 -1.20 -4.63 -18.97
N GLY A 67 -1.27 -4.53 -17.63
CA GLY A 67 -1.62 -3.27 -16.95
C GLY A 67 -0.54 -2.20 -17.11
N ILE A 68 0.74 -2.59 -17.10
CA ILE A 68 1.85 -1.65 -17.35
C ILE A 68 1.79 -1.13 -18.80
N GLN A 69 1.49 -2.00 -19.76
CA GLN A 69 1.33 -1.60 -21.17
C GLN A 69 0.11 -0.70 -21.40
N GLU A 70 -1.00 -0.92 -20.69
CA GLU A 70 -2.15 -0.01 -20.72
C GLU A 70 -1.74 1.40 -20.27
N ARG A 71 -0.87 1.49 -19.27
CA ARG A 71 -0.42 2.78 -18.71
C ARG A 71 0.72 3.45 -19.48
N LYS A 72 1.70 2.67 -19.95
CA LYS A 72 2.99 3.15 -20.48
C LYS A 72 3.17 2.92 -21.99
N GLY A 73 2.19 2.30 -22.66
CA GLY A 73 2.33 1.85 -24.03
C GLY A 73 3.10 0.54 -24.16
N LYS A 74 3.34 0.11 -25.40
CA LYS A 74 4.01 -1.16 -25.70
C LYS A 74 5.45 -1.15 -25.17
N LYS A 75 5.68 -1.88 -24.05
CA LYS A 75 6.98 -2.12 -23.45
C LYS A 75 7.13 -3.61 -23.17
N LYS A 76 8.37 -4.08 -23.06
CA LYS A 76 8.69 -5.39 -22.54
C LYS A 76 8.99 -5.29 -21.05
N ALA A 77 8.83 -6.40 -20.31
CA ALA A 77 9.06 -6.39 -18.87
C ALA A 77 10.52 -6.04 -18.51
N GLU A 78 11.47 -6.45 -19.33
CA GLU A 78 12.91 -6.17 -19.19
C GLU A 78 13.28 -4.70 -19.40
N ASP A 79 12.46 -3.94 -20.15
CA ASP A 79 12.67 -2.52 -20.42
C ASP A 79 12.09 -1.60 -19.34
N ILE A 80 11.45 -2.18 -18.32
CA ILE A 80 10.81 -1.40 -17.25
C ILE A 80 11.87 -1.05 -16.22
N ILE A 81 12.06 0.26 -16.03
CA ILE A 81 12.90 0.80 -14.97
C ILE A 81 11.98 1.32 -13.88
N ALA A 82 12.15 0.80 -12.67
CA ALA A 82 11.45 1.27 -11.47
C ALA A 82 12.28 0.96 -10.23
N PHE A 83 12.12 1.78 -9.21
CA PHE A 83 12.94 1.80 -8.01
C PHE A 83 12.13 1.27 -6.82
N PRO A 84 12.47 0.10 -6.24
CA PRO A 84 11.77 -0.46 -5.11
C PRO A 84 12.00 0.37 -3.86
N LYS A 85 10.95 0.57 -3.08
CA LYS A 85 11.00 1.09 -1.72
C LYS A 85 10.07 0.29 -0.85
N SER A 86 10.59 -0.22 0.25
CA SER A 86 9.91 -1.20 1.06
C SER A 86 9.83 -0.78 2.53
N GLY A 87 8.89 -1.38 3.26
CA GLY A 87 8.73 -1.16 4.67
C GLY A 87 7.71 -2.08 5.32
N LEU A 88 7.81 -2.21 6.64
CA LEU A 88 6.85 -2.91 7.49
C LEU A 88 5.82 -1.91 8.01
N PHE A 89 4.55 -2.19 7.75
CA PHE A 89 3.42 -1.38 8.21
C PHE A 89 2.72 -2.04 9.39
N CYS A 90 2.32 -1.22 10.34
CA CYS A 90 1.47 -1.57 11.45
C CYS A 90 0.22 -0.66 11.42
N ASP A 91 -0.92 -1.27 11.17
CA ASP A 91 -2.21 -0.60 11.18
C ASP A 91 -2.96 -1.01 12.46
N ALA A 92 -3.25 -0.06 13.35
CA ALA A 92 -3.92 -0.29 14.63
C ALA A 92 -5.44 -0.18 14.51
N SER A 93 -6.15 -0.53 15.58
CA SER A 93 -7.61 -0.33 15.70
C SER A 93 -8.01 1.10 15.34
N GLY A 94 -9.11 1.25 14.60
CA GLY A 94 -9.58 2.50 14.04
C GLY A 94 -8.93 2.89 12.71
N TYR A 95 -7.88 2.19 12.26
CA TYR A 95 -7.33 2.44 10.93
C TYR A 95 -8.34 2.09 9.84
N LYS A 96 -8.52 3.04 8.94
CA LYS A 96 -9.26 2.89 7.69
C LYS A 96 -8.65 3.77 6.63
N ILE A 97 -8.87 3.40 5.39
CA ILE A 97 -8.53 4.27 4.26
C ILE A 97 -9.61 4.16 3.20
N ARG A 98 -10.21 5.31 2.88
CA ARG A 98 -11.30 5.40 1.92
C ARG A 98 -10.83 5.00 0.52
N PRO A 99 -11.76 4.61 -0.37
CA PRO A 99 -11.43 4.31 -1.76
C PRO A 99 -10.59 5.43 -2.39
N HIS A 100 -9.38 5.09 -2.79
CA HIS A 100 -8.42 6.02 -3.41
C HIS A 100 -7.61 5.30 -4.50
N LYS A 101 -6.83 6.07 -5.21
CA LYS A 101 -5.78 5.59 -6.10
C LYS A 101 -4.46 6.09 -5.57
N ASP A 102 -3.44 5.29 -5.68
CA ASP A 102 -2.08 5.70 -5.39
C ASP A 102 -1.62 6.86 -6.30
N VAL A 103 -0.63 7.59 -5.84
CA VAL A 103 0.00 8.66 -6.63
C VAL A 103 0.68 8.11 -7.88
N ARG A 104 0.66 8.85 -8.98
CA ARG A 104 1.15 8.38 -10.28
C ARG A 104 2.67 8.16 -10.36
N THR A 105 3.43 8.63 -9.39
CA THR A 105 4.86 8.32 -9.28
C THR A 105 5.15 6.86 -8.93
N LYS A 106 4.16 6.14 -8.36
CA LYS A 106 4.20 4.70 -8.16
C LYS A 106 3.80 3.99 -9.45
N LEU A 107 4.58 2.99 -9.86
CA LEU A 107 4.26 2.13 -11.01
C LEU A 107 3.50 0.89 -10.56
N VAL A 108 4.04 0.18 -9.58
CA VAL A 108 3.45 -1.05 -9.01
C VAL A 108 3.46 -0.92 -7.49
N THR A 109 2.36 -1.27 -6.86
CA THR A 109 2.25 -1.46 -5.42
C THR A 109 2.06 -2.94 -5.12
N THR A 110 2.89 -3.49 -4.23
CA THR A 110 2.73 -4.85 -3.70
C THR A 110 2.56 -4.80 -2.19
N GLN A 111 1.76 -5.69 -1.65
CA GLN A 111 1.59 -5.84 -0.21
C GLN A 111 1.47 -7.31 0.16
N MET A 112 2.31 -7.76 1.07
CA MET A 112 2.28 -9.09 1.66
C MET A 112 1.67 -9.02 3.05
N TYR A 113 0.78 -9.93 3.36
CA TYR A 113 0.03 -9.96 4.61
C TYR A 113 0.75 -10.78 5.68
N LEU A 114 0.75 -10.26 6.90
CA LEU A 114 1.37 -10.88 8.07
C LEU A 114 0.34 -10.97 9.20
N PRO A 115 -0.71 -11.80 9.06
CA PRO A 115 -1.71 -11.96 10.12
C PRO A 115 -1.07 -12.63 11.34
N THR A 116 -1.48 -12.16 12.50
CA THR A 116 -1.09 -12.73 13.81
C THR A 116 -2.19 -13.62 14.41
N ASP A 117 -3.42 -13.55 13.86
CA ASP A 117 -4.58 -14.31 14.30
C ASP A 117 -5.48 -14.60 13.07
N ALA A 118 -6.08 -15.79 13.03
CA ALA A 118 -7.04 -16.18 11.99
C ALA A 118 -8.28 -15.26 11.94
N LYS A 119 -8.66 -14.63 13.06
CA LYS A 119 -9.76 -13.64 13.11
C LYS A 119 -9.52 -12.41 12.26
N GLN A 120 -8.27 -12.18 11.84
CA GLN A 120 -7.88 -11.05 10.99
C GLN A 120 -8.18 -11.27 9.49
N GLU A 121 -8.76 -12.39 9.10
CA GLU A 121 -9.02 -12.71 7.68
C GLU A 121 -9.74 -11.58 6.92
N SER A 122 -10.67 -10.87 7.58
CA SER A 122 -11.38 -9.72 7.01
C SER A 122 -10.55 -8.44 6.88
N PHE A 123 -9.27 -8.44 7.32
CA PHE A 123 -8.40 -7.26 7.31
C PHE A 123 -7.67 -7.02 5.99
N GLY A 124 -8.06 -7.69 4.94
CA GLY A 124 -7.48 -7.52 3.63
C GLY A 124 -7.77 -6.16 2.99
N THR A 125 -7.22 -5.93 1.84
CA THR A 125 -7.44 -4.72 1.04
C THR A 125 -8.66 -4.90 0.16
N SER A 126 -9.53 -3.91 0.15
CA SER A 126 -10.75 -3.91 -0.67
C SER A 126 -10.54 -3.18 -1.99
N LEU A 127 -11.10 -3.75 -3.04
CA LEU A 127 -11.15 -3.16 -4.37
C LEU A 127 -12.48 -2.48 -4.59
N TYR A 128 -12.44 -1.39 -5.33
CA TYR A 128 -13.62 -0.58 -5.62
C TYR A 128 -13.68 -0.18 -7.10
N THR A 129 -14.90 0.04 -7.56
CA THR A 129 -15.15 0.77 -8.81
C THR A 129 -15.99 1.99 -8.55
N ARG A 130 -15.99 2.94 -9.47
CA ARG A 130 -16.97 4.03 -9.41
C ARG A 130 -18.32 3.53 -9.88
N SER A 131 -19.34 3.69 -9.06
CA SER A 131 -20.72 3.45 -9.45
C SER A 131 -21.11 4.33 -10.66
N ILE A 132 -22.18 3.97 -11.37
CA ILE A 132 -22.70 4.79 -12.47
C ILE A 132 -23.07 6.19 -11.95
N LYS A 133 -23.73 6.27 -10.78
CA LYS A 133 -23.99 7.54 -10.08
C LYS A 133 -22.71 8.31 -9.80
N GLY A 134 -21.68 7.64 -9.26
CA GLY A 134 -20.39 8.27 -8.98
C GLY A 134 -19.67 8.80 -10.22
N ARG A 135 -19.87 8.18 -11.39
CA ARG A 135 -19.37 8.70 -12.67
C ARG A 135 -20.09 9.98 -13.09
N ILE A 136 -21.43 9.99 -12.99
CA ILE A 136 -22.26 11.15 -13.30
C ILE A 136 -21.94 12.30 -12.33
N ILE A 137 -21.87 12.04 -11.03
CA ILE A 137 -21.53 13.03 -10.01
C ILE A 137 -20.17 13.66 -10.28
N ARG A 138 -19.17 12.88 -10.73
CA ARG A 138 -17.87 13.43 -11.09
C ARG A 138 -17.95 14.42 -12.24
N GLU A 139 -18.71 14.11 -13.29
CA GLU A 139 -18.88 15.04 -14.41
C GLU A 139 -19.62 16.32 -13.98
N LEU A 140 -20.62 16.19 -13.13
CA LEU A 140 -21.32 17.33 -12.53
C LEU A 140 -20.44 18.12 -11.55
N ASN A 141 -19.57 17.47 -10.78
CA ASN A 141 -18.66 18.12 -9.83
C ASN A 141 -17.51 18.89 -10.49
N LYS A 142 -17.28 18.72 -11.78
CA LYS A 142 -16.46 19.67 -12.54
C LYS A 142 -17.11 21.05 -12.57
N ILE A 143 -18.42 21.11 -12.38
CA ILE A 143 -19.27 22.31 -12.41
C ILE A 143 -19.60 22.78 -10.96
N SER A 144 -19.73 21.87 -10.02
CA SER A 144 -20.14 22.14 -8.62
C SER A 144 -19.47 21.17 -7.65
N LYS A 145 -18.70 21.66 -6.66
CA LYS A 145 -17.84 20.85 -5.76
C LYS A 145 -18.61 20.16 -4.59
N THR A 146 -19.89 19.88 -4.72
CA THR A 146 -20.76 19.62 -3.56
C THR A 146 -21.06 18.16 -3.21
N GLN A 147 -20.80 17.18 -4.08
CA GLN A 147 -21.10 15.78 -3.78
C GLN A 147 -19.87 14.86 -3.95
N ARG A 148 -19.71 13.90 -3.01
CA ARG A 148 -18.62 12.89 -3.11
C ARG A 148 -19.02 11.78 -4.10
N PRO A 149 -18.11 11.29 -4.96
CA PRO A 149 -18.41 10.16 -5.82
C PRO A 149 -18.72 8.92 -4.97
N GLU A 150 -19.77 8.21 -5.35
CA GLU A 150 -20.08 6.91 -4.77
C GLU A 150 -19.19 5.84 -5.36
N PHE A 151 -18.70 4.96 -4.50
CA PHE A 151 -17.93 3.79 -4.87
C PHE A 151 -18.76 2.54 -4.61
N GLU A 152 -18.60 1.58 -5.47
CA GLU A 152 -19.13 0.23 -5.35
C GLU A 152 -17.97 -0.69 -4.94
N HIS A 153 -18.16 -1.42 -3.84
CA HIS A 153 -17.22 -2.44 -3.39
C HIS A 153 -17.29 -3.63 -4.34
N LEU A 154 -16.14 -4.11 -4.80
CA LEU A 154 -16.03 -5.26 -5.67
C LEU A 154 -15.66 -6.52 -4.90
N GLU A 155 -14.57 -6.45 -4.15
CA GLU A 155 -13.98 -7.60 -3.47
C GLU A 155 -13.06 -7.12 -2.35
N THR A 156 -12.92 -7.93 -1.30
CA THR A 156 -11.87 -7.78 -0.29
C THR A 156 -10.97 -9.01 -0.34
N PHE A 157 -9.67 -8.81 -0.56
CA PHE A 157 -8.71 -9.90 -0.49
C PHE A 157 -8.62 -10.44 0.94
N PRO A 158 -8.68 -11.75 1.16
CA PRO A 158 -8.56 -12.31 2.51
C PRO A 158 -7.15 -12.06 3.06
N PHE A 159 -7.08 -11.62 4.32
CA PHE A 159 -5.83 -11.35 5.03
C PHE A 159 -5.28 -12.64 5.63
N LEU A 160 -4.63 -13.45 4.80
CA LEU A 160 -4.16 -14.79 5.15
C LEU A 160 -2.63 -14.87 5.20
N PRO A 161 -2.06 -15.84 5.95
CA PRO A 161 -0.62 -16.11 5.90
C PRO A 161 -0.19 -16.47 4.47
N ASN A 162 1.03 -16.08 4.10
CA ASN A 162 1.63 -16.34 2.78
C ASN A 162 0.79 -15.82 1.61
N SER A 163 0.00 -14.79 1.84
CA SER A 163 -0.81 -14.16 0.81
C SER A 163 -0.50 -12.67 0.68
N GLY A 164 -0.96 -12.09 -0.40
CA GLY A 164 -0.78 -10.68 -0.68
C GLY A 164 -1.36 -10.33 -2.03
N TYR A 165 -1.14 -9.10 -2.46
CA TYR A 165 -1.57 -8.63 -3.76
C TYR A 165 -0.51 -7.73 -4.41
N ALA A 166 -0.63 -7.58 -5.71
CA ALA A 166 0.13 -6.61 -6.48
C ALA A 166 -0.77 -5.99 -7.55
N PHE A 167 -0.64 -4.71 -7.79
CA PHE A 167 -1.36 -4.04 -8.87
C PHE A 167 -0.54 -2.92 -9.52
N VAL A 168 -0.87 -2.64 -10.77
CA VAL A 168 -0.36 -1.46 -11.48
C VAL A 168 -1.16 -0.23 -11.05
N VAL A 169 -0.47 0.80 -10.63
CA VAL A 169 -1.10 2.07 -10.27
C VAL A 169 -1.63 2.74 -11.51
N GLY A 170 -2.94 2.97 -11.58
CA GLY A 170 -3.61 3.50 -12.76
C GLY A 170 -4.96 4.15 -12.46
N ASP A 171 -5.68 4.51 -13.51
CA ASP A 171 -6.96 5.23 -13.35
C ASP A 171 -8.09 4.36 -12.79
N LYS A 172 -7.94 3.04 -12.89
CA LYS A 172 -8.92 2.06 -12.40
C LYS A 172 -8.52 1.38 -11.09
N SER A 173 -7.32 1.61 -10.56
CA SER A 173 -6.77 0.94 -9.36
C SER A 173 -7.34 1.51 -8.05
N TRP A 174 -8.67 1.59 -7.95
CA TRP A 174 -9.36 2.06 -6.75
C TRP A 174 -9.32 0.98 -5.68
N HIS A 175 -8.73 1.32 -4.55
CA HIS A 175 -8.62 0.42 -3.42
C HIS A 175 -8.74 1.18 -2.11
N GLY A 176 -8.96 0.45 -1.03
CA GLY A 176 -9.14 1.00 0.30
C GLY A 176 -9.11 -0.08 1.36
N ARG A 177 -9.52 0.29 2.55
CA ARG A 177 -9.60 -0.61 3.70
C ARG A 177 -10.70 -0.12 4.63
N GLU A 178 -11.57 -1.01 5.03
CA GLU A 178 -12.56 -0.80 6.07
C GLU A 178 -11.88 -0.63 7.42
N GLU A 179 -12.60 -0.06 8.39
CA GLU A 179 -12.07 0.18 9.72
C GLU A 179 -11.67 -1.12 10.44
N ILE A 180 -10.50 -1.14 11.06
CA ILE A 180 -10.05 -2.23 11.93
C ILE A 180 -10.81 -2.10 13.27
N PRO A 181 -11.61 -3.10 13.66
CA PRO A 181 -12.37 -3.03 14.91
C PRO A 181 -11.45 -3.03 16.14
N GLU A 182 -11.96 -2.50 17.24
CA GLU A 182 -11.27 -2.57 18.52
C GLU A 182 -11.12 -4.02 19.00
N GLY A 183 -10.02 -4.29 19.72
CA GLY A 183 -9.75 -5.60 20.31
C GLY A 183 -9.30 -6.70 19.36
N MET A 184 -9.19 -6.42 18.06
CA MET A 184 -8.80 -7.39 17.05
C MET A 184 -7.28 -7.43 16.75
N GLY A 185 -6.49 -6.68 17.54
CA GLY A 185 -5.05 -6.58 17.35
C GLY A 185 -4.63 -5.69 16.18
N ASN A 186 -3.33 -5.61 15.97
CA ASN A 186 -2.76 -4.83 14.88
C ASN A 186 -2.65 -5.66 13.59
N ARG A 187 -2.82 -4.98 12.46
CA ARG A 187 -2.62 -5.56 11.14
C ARG A 187 -1.21 -5.25 10.65
N TYR A 188 -0.38 -6.27 10.46
CA TYR A 188 0.97 -6.11 9.94
C TYR A 188 1.05 -6.49 8.46
N SER A 189 1.82 -5.73 7.70
CA SER A 189 2.05 -6.04 6.29
C SER A 189 3.39 -5.50 5.81
N LEU A 190 4.04 -6.23 4.90
CA LEU A 190 5.18 -5.74 4.15
C LEU A 190 4.69 -5.12 2.84
N MET A 191 5.07 -3.88 2.60
CA MET A 191 4.83 -3.24 1.30
C MET A 191 6.14 -3.07 0.56
N ASN A 192 6.12 -3.40 -0.73
CA ASN A 192 7.18 -3.04 -1.65
C ASN A 192 6.55 -2.29 -2.83
N ILE A 193 6.96 -1.05 -3.01
CA ILE A 193 6.40 -0.13 -4.00
C ILE A 193 7.49 0.21 -5.00
N TYR A 194 7.22 0.00 -6.28
CA TYR A 194 8.12 0.33 -7.37
C TYR A 194 7.77 1.72 -7.91
N PHE A 195 8.67 2.68 -7.68
CA PHE A 195 8.54 4.06 -8.13
C PHE A 195 9.15 4.26 -9.50
N GLU A 196 8.59 5.17 -10.30
CA GLU A 196 9.12 5.56 -11.61
C GLU A 196 10.33 6.48 -11.49
N ASP A 197 10.52 7.10 -10.34
CA ASP A 197 11.62 8.00 -10.02
C ASP A 197 12.24 7.58 -8.68
N LYS A 198 13.58 7.50 -8.63
CA LYS A 198 14.35 7.12 -7.44
C LYS A 198 14.28 8.15 -6.31
N ASP A 199 14.10 9.42 -6.66
CA ASP A 199 14.18 10.54 -5.72
C ASP A 199 12.83 10.82 -5.01
N VAL A 200 11.76 10.16 -5.43
CA VAL A 200 10.45 10.24 -4.73
C VAL A 200 10.57 9.61 -3.34
N PRO A 201 10.21 10.30 -2.25
CA PRO A 201 10.24 9.73 -0.91
C PRO A 201 9.25 8.56 -0.78
N PHE A 202 9.58 7.57 0.06
CA PHE A 202 8.72 6.41 0.30
C PHE A 202 7.44 6.83 1.03
N TYR A 203 7.60 7.59 2.11
CA TYR A 203 6.56 8.27 2.88
C TYR A 203 7.17 9.48 3.59
N ASP A 204 6.50 10.60 3.51
CA ASP A 204 6.83 11.85 4.22
C ASP A 204 6.21 11.86 5.62
#